data_efceddca8899a9eb9cf9fec45518f101
#
_entry.id   efceddca8899a9eb9cf9fec45518f101
#
_cell.length_a   1.000
_cell.length_b   1.000
_cell.length_c   1.000
_cell.angle_alpha   90.00
_cell.angle_beta   90.00
_cell.angle_gamma   90.00
#
_symmetry.space_group_name_H-M   'P 1'
#
loop_
_entity.id
_entity.type
_entity.pdbx_description
1 polymer ?
#
loop_
_entity_poly.entity_id
_entity_poly.type
_entity_poly.pdbx_seq_one_letter_code
_entity_poly.pdbx_strand_id
1 'polypeptide(L)' 'MIIGEQLCELREERKFSQGDIEKKTGLLRCYISRVENGHTVPAVETLEKFARALEVPMYQLFHDGEEPPKLP' A
#
# COMPACT_ATOMS: atom_id res chain seq x y z
N MET A 1 -1.53 12.94 -5.41
CA MET A 1 -1.39 11.49 -5.19
C MET A 1 -2.41 11.00 -4.18
N ILE A 2 -3.03 9.85 -4.46
CA ILE A 2 -3.93 9.20 -3.53
C ILE A 2 -3.26 7.91 -3.09
N ILE A 3 -2.89 7.83 -1.82
CA ILE A 3 -2.12 6.68 -1.32
C ILE A 3 -2.88 5.36 -1.47
N GLY A 4 -4.20 5.39 -1.33
CA GLY A 4 -5.01 4.18 -1.48
C GLY A 4 -4.93 3.59 -2.89
N GLU A 5 -4.97 4.44 -3.90
CA GLU A 5 -4.83 3.98 -5.29
C GLU A 5 -3.46 3.38 -5.52
N GLN A 6 -2.43 3.99 -4.98
CA GLN A 6 -1.08 3.48 -5.13
C GLN A 6 -0.92 2.12 -4.46
N LEU A 7 -1.48 1.96 -3.28
CA LEU A 7 -1.45 0.68 -2.60
C LEU A 7 -2.17 -0.41 -3.39
N CYS A 8 -3.32 -0.07 -3.96
CA CYS A 8 -4.08 -0.99 -4.77
C CYS A 8 -3.30 -1.41 -6.02
N GLU A 9 -2.70 -0.45 -6.69
CA GLU A 9 -1.90 -0.73 -7.89
C GLU A 9 -0.71 -1.62 -7.58
N LEU A 10 0.01 -1.34 -6.50
CA LEU A 10 1.15 -2.15 -6.11
C LEU A 10 0.72 -3.58 -5.77
N ARG A 11 -0.41 -3.71 -5.08
CA ARG A 11 -0.94 -5.01 -4.74
C ARG A 11 -1.27 -5.82 -6.00
N GLU A 12 -1.93 -5.17 -6.96
CA GLU A 12 -2.32 -5.84 -8.20
C GLU A 12 -1.11 -6.19 -9.05
N GLU A 13 -0.12 -5.33 -9.09
CA GLU A 13 1.13 -5.62 -9.80
C GLU A 13 1.83 -6.84 -9.25
N ARG A 14 1.75 -7.02 -7.92
CA ARG A 14 2.33 -8.18 -7.25
C ARG A 14 1.42 -9.39 -7.27
N LYS A 15 0.22 -9.23 -7.85
CA LYS A 15 -0.77 -10.31 -7.97
C LYS A 15 -1.22 -10.85 -6.61
N PHE A 16 -1.26 -9.96 -5.62
CA PHE A 16 -1.82 -10.27 -4.31
C PHE A 16 -3.29 -9.87 -4.25
N SER A 17 -4.10 -10.69 -3.60
CA SER A 17 -5.47 -10.31 -3.29
C SER A 17 -5.49 -9.51 -1.99
N GLN A 18 -6.62 -8.87 -1.68
CA GLN A 18 -6.78 -8.21 -0.39
C GLN A 18 -6.64 -9.22 0.75
N GLY A 19 -7.12 -10.46 0.53
CA GLY A 19 -6.97 -11.52 1.52
C GLY A 19 -5.51 -11.88 1.77
N ASP A 20 -4.67 -11.83 0.73
CA ASP A 20 -3.24 -12.08 0.89
C ASP A 20 -2.61 -11.01 1.76
N ILE A 21 -2.99 -9.75 1.55
CA ILE A 21 -2.47 -8.64 2.34
C ILE A 21 -2.96 -8.77 3.79
N GLU A 22 -4.21 -9.18 3.98
CA GLU A 22 -4.74 -9.41 5.31
C GLU A 22 -3.89 -10.44 6.07
N LYS A 23 -3.55 -11.54 5.41
CA LYS A 23 -2.72 -12.58 6.03
C LYS A 23 -1.32 -12.08 6.35
N LYS A 24 -0.75 -11.26 5.48
CA LYS A 24 0.62 -10.77 5.65
C LYS A 24 0.72 -9.68 6.70
N THR A 25 -0.31 -8.86 6.84
CA THR A 25 -0.27 -7.68 7.72
C THR A 25 -1.02 -7.87 9.03
N GLY A 26 -1.98 -8.79 9.07
CA GLY A 26 -2.87 -8.91 10.20
C GLY A 26 -3.98 -7.86 10.21
N LEU A 27 -4.06 -7.04 9.17
CA LEU A 27 -5.12 -6.04 9.05
C LEU A 27 -6.36 -6.67 8.46
N LEU A 28 -7.53 -6.20 8.89
CA LEU A 28 -8.78 -6.73 8.38
C LEU A 28 -8.96 -6.34 6.91
N ARG A 29 -9.53 -7.26 6.13
CA ARG A 29 -9.78 -7.00 4.71
C ARG A 29 -10.65 -5.77 4.50
N CYS A 30 -11.68 -5.58 5.32
CA CYS A 30 -12.55 -4.42 5.18
C CYS A 30 -11.78 -3.12 5.39
N TYR A 31 -10.80 -3.10 6.30
CA TYR A 31 -9.96 -1.94 6.50
C TYR A 31 -9.07 -1.71 5.27
N ILE A 32 -8.48 -2.77 4.73
CA ILE A 32 -7.65 -2.67 3.52
C ILE A 32 -8.47 -2.09 2.38
N SER A 33 -9.69 -2.57 2.20
CA SER A 33 -10.58 -2.06 1.17
C SER A 33 -10.87 -0.57 1.36
N ARG A 34 -11.12 -0.14 2.59
CA ARG A 34 -11.38 1.26 2.87
C ARG A 34 -10.18 2.14 2.57
N VAL A 35 -8.98 1.66 2.87
CA VAL A 35 -7.75 2.38 2.55
C VAL A 35 -7.59 2.49 1.04
N GLU A 36 -7.78 1.40 0.32
CA GLU A 36 -7.61 1.40 -1.13
C GLU A 36 -8.62 2.29 -1.84
N ASN A 37 -9.80 2.42 -1.26
CA ASN A 37 -10.85 3.26 -1.85
C ASN A 37 -10.82 4.71 -1.37
N GLY A 38 -9.82 5.07 -0.59
CA GLY A 38 -9.65 6.45 -0.15
C GLY A 38 -10.55 6.87 1.00
N HIS A 39 -11.22 5.94 1.65
CA HIS A 39 -12.12 6.26 2.76
C HIS A 39 -11.40 6.51 4.07
N THR A 40 -10.16 6.09 4.18
CA THR A 40 -9.36 6.33 5.37
C THR A 40 -7.90 6.44 4.97
N VAL A 41 -7.13 7.21 5.73
CA VAL A 41 -5.70 7.38 5.51
C VAL A 41 -4.97 6.61 6.61
N PRO A 42 -4.14 5.62 6.25
CA PRO A 42 -3.44 4.84 7.26
C PRO A 42 -2.32 5.64 7.93
N ALA A 43 -2.03 5.28 9.18
CA ALA A 43 -0.90 5.86 9.90
C ALA A 43 0.41 5.31 9.30
N VAL A 44 1.53 5.97 9.62
CA VAL A 44 2.83 5.56 9.11
C VAL A 44 3.14 4.10 9.46
N GLU A 45 2.83 3.70 10.69
CA GLU A 45 3.07 2.31 11.11
C GLU A 45 2.31 1.32 10.24
N THR A 46 1.08 1.66 9.87
CA THR A 46 0.28 0.82 9.01
C THR A 46 0.86 0.80 7.59
N LEU A 47 1.34 1.95 7.12
CA LEU A 47 2.00 2.00 5.81
C LEU A 47 3.25 1.13 5.77
N GLU A 48 3.98 1.05 6.87
CA GLU A 48 5.13 0.15 6.95
C GLU A 48 4.70 -1.31 6.80
N LYS A 49 3.59 -1.67 7.39
CA LYS A 49 3.05 -3.03 7.25
C LYS A 49 2.69 -3.33 5.80
N PHE A 50 2.07 -2.37 5.12
CA PHE A 50 1.75 -2.53 3.70
C PHE A 50 3.02 -2.69 2.88
N ALA A 51 4.02 -1.85 3.14
CA ALA A 51 5.27 -1.91 2.38
C ALA A 51 5.94 -3.27 2.54
N ARG A 52 5.99 -3.79 3.75
CA ARG A 52 6.56 -5.12 3.99
C ARG A 52 5.79 -6.21 3.30
N ALA A 53 4.45 -6.13 3.37
CA ALA A 53 3.61 -7.14 2.74
C ALA A 53 3.77 -7.11 1.22
N LEU A 54 3.90 -5.93 0.65
CA LEU A 54 4.08 -5.76 -0.79
C LEU A 54 5.52 -5.98 -1.23
N GLU A 55 6.44 -6.10 -0.27
CA GLU A 55 7.86 -6.29 -0.54
C GLU A 55 8.46 -5.14 -1.34
N VAL A 56 8.07 -3.93 -0.98
CA VAL A 56 8.56 -2.71 -1.62
C VAL A 56 9.06 -1.74 -0.55
N PRO A 57 9.99 -0.85 -0.91
CA PRO A 57 10.39 0.20 0.03
C PRO A 57 9.26 1.21 0.24
N MET A 58 9.27 1.86 1.39
CA MET A 58 8.22 2.82 1.77
C MET A 58 8.00 3.91 0.73
N TYR A 59 9.06 4.38 0.09
CA TYR A 59 8.92 5.49 -0.85
C TYR A 59 8.02 5.13 -2.04
N GLN A 60 7.92 3.85 -2.39
CA GLN A 60 7.06 3.45 -3.50
C GLN A 60 5.59 3.63 -3.19
N LEU A 61 5.23 3.68 -1.91
CA LEU A 61 3.84 3.93 -1.54
C LEU A 61 3.41 5.36 -1.89
N PHE A 62 4.37 6.24 -2.06
CA PHE A 62 4.12 7.65 -2.37
C PHE A 62 4.50 8.00 -3.80
N HIS A 63 4.80 7.00 -4.61
CA HIS A 63 5.25 7.19 -5.98
C HIS A 63 4.06 7.04 -6.94
N ASP A 64 3.82 8.06 -7.74
CA ASP A 64 2.66 8.12 -8.63
C ASP A 64 2.89 7.53 -10.02
N GLY A 65 3.75 6.55 -10.13
CA GLY A 65 4.08 5.99 -11.42
C GLY A 65 5.20 6.73 -12.16
N GLU A 66 5.71 7.80 -11.58
CA GLU A 66 6.86 8.52 -12.09
C GLU A 66 8.11 8.03 -11.38
N GLU A 67 9.27 8.42 -11.89
CA GLU A 67 10.50 8.04 -11.22
C GLU A 67 10.55 8.62 -9.81
N PRO A 68 11.02 7.82 -8.82
CA PRO A 68 11.12 8.36 -7.47
C PRO A 68 12.11 9.51 -7.43
N PRO A 69 11.90 10.48 -6.54
CA PRO A 69 12.83 11.61 -6.43
C PRO A 69 14.21 11.09 -6.05
N LYS A 70 15.22 11.71 -6.63
CA LYS A 70 16.60 11.38 -6.30
C LYS A 70 16.90 11.94 -4.92
N LEU A 71 17.50 11.14 -4.09
CA LEU A 71 17.97 11.61 -2.80
C LEU A 71 19.26 12.40 -2.99
N PRO A 72 19.42 13.47 -2.24
CA PRO A 72 20.65 14.26 -2.31
C PRO A 72 21.87 13.49 -1.84
#